data_551508ed19fb212385f08519564c79ff
#
_entry.id   551508ed19fb212385f08519564c79ff
#
_cell.length_a   1.000
_cell.length_b   1.000
_cell.length_c   1.000
_cell.angle_alpha   90.00
_cell.angle_beta   90.00
_cell.angle_gamma   90.00
#
_symmetry.space_group_name_H-M   'P 1'
#
loop_
_entity.id
_entity.type
_entity.pdbx_description
1 polymer ?
#
loop_
_entity_poly.entity_id
_entity_poly.type
_entity_poly.pdbx_seq_one_letter_code
_entity_poly.pdbx_strand_id
1 'polypeptide(L)'
;MKKLFIFSALSISMLHSAQTFVQAYQDRVNQTTQNNINSYLTEFATFGVKTTGSTNNNNAFNWLKNKYLAFGYTAAQISENAFTYNGATTKNLILTKTGTKYPNIFVIVCGHYDTIAGPGVNDNGSGTSVILEMARILKDVPTEYSIKFINFTGEEQGLRGSQNYVNTVVNATNPKMNIKVVFNIDQVGGVAGEVNNTITCERDTNNNPSTNNAASNTITQQLMNCVSLYSPLQPNLSYAYGSDYMPFQSNGEVITGFYEFNESTRPHSPGDTYANMDPVFVFNVTKAALGAVQHFATADITTLSINDCPPEKMLQSLRIYPNPASDFINIEMLNTNLKDYSFNITDLSGKVLIQSENSKRIDISKLSSGIYFATMTVEDQKLTKKIVISK
;
A
#
# COMPACT_ATOMS: atom_id res chain seq x y z
N MET A 1 -43.57 -36.03 32.73
CA MET A 1 -42.64 -34.88 32.91
C MET A 1 -41.70 -34.86 31.72
N LYS A 2 -41.95 -33.98 30.75
CA LYS A 2 -41.09 -33.79 29.56
C LYS A 2 -40.05 -32.74 29.90
N LYS A 3 -38.76 -33.08 29.93
CA LYS A 3 -37.68 -32.14 30.13
C LYS A 3 -37.41 -31.41 28.82
N LEU A 4 -37.65 -30.09 28.82
CA LEU A 4 -37.36 -29.19 27.74
C LEU A 4 -35.86 -28.79 27.83
N PHE A 5 -35.04 -29.26 26.91
CA PHE A 5 -33.65 -28.78 26.77
C PHE A 5 -33.66 -27.49 25.92
N ILE A 6 -33.37 -26.35 26.56
CA ILE A 6 -33.12 -25.09 25.87
C ILE A 6 -31.65 -25.10 25.47
N PHE A 7 -31.40 -25.24 24.16
CA PHE A 7 -30.10 -24.97 23.58
C PHE A 7 -29.97 -23.45 23.43
N SER A 8 -29.20 -22.84 24.30
CA SER A 8 -28.75 -21.44 24.11
C SER A 8 -27.66 -21.44 23.05
N ALA A 9 -27.99 -21.02 21.82
CA ALA A 9 -26.99 -20.74 20.80
C ALA A 9 -26.27 -19.44 21.19
N LEU A 10 -25.04 -19.57 21.68
CA LEU A 10 -24.14 -18.45 21.89
C LEU A 10 -23.63 -18.01 20.51
N SER A 11 -24.28 -16.99 19.94
CA SER A 11 -23.77 -16.32 18.74
C SER A 11 -22.53 -15.52 19.15
N ILE A 12 -21.34 -16.07 18.91
CA ILE A 12 -20.09 -15.34 18.95
C ILE A 12 -20.10 -14.42 17.72
N SER A 13 -20.50 -13.16 17.92
CA SER A 13 -20.26 -12.10 16.96
C SER A 13 -18.74 -11.92 16.88
N MET A 14 -18.11 -12.43 15.82
CA MET A 14 -16.76 -12.04 15.47
C MET A 14 -16.79 -10.53 15.18
N LEU A 15 -16.31 -9.74 16.13
CA LEU A 15 -16.01 -8.33 15.90
C LEU A 15 -14.89 -8.29 14.86
N HIS A 16 -15.26 -8.10 13.61
CA HIS A 16 -14.30 -7.72 12.56
C HIS A 16 -13.85 -6.30 12.92
N SER A 17 -12.68 -6.17 13.53
CA SER A 17 -12.09 -4.85 13.74
C SER A 17 -11.76 -4.28 12.36
N ALA A 18 -12.44 -3.21 11.97
CA ALA A 18 -12.03 -2.41 10.82
C ALA A 18 -10.58 -1.97 11.03
N GLN A 19 -9.78 -1.91 9.93
CA GLN A 19 -8.44 -1.36 10.02
C GLN A 19 -8.51 0.03 10.62
N THR A 20 -7.64 0.28 11.59
CA THR A 20 -7.46 1.61 12.15
C THR A 20 -6.44 2.38 11.32
N PHE A 21 -6.62 3.69 11.24
CA PHE A 21 -5.65 4.57 10.61
C PHE A 21 -4.29 4.45 11.30
N VAL A 22 -3.22 4.30 10.52
CA VAL A 22 -1.84 4.22 10.99
C VAL A 22 -1.03 5.37 10.37
N GLN A 23 -0.56 6.29 11.19
CA GLN A 23 0.16 7.48 10.72
C GLN A 23 1.42 7.12 9.93
N ALA A 24 2.20 6.11 10.37
CA ALA A 24 3.38 5.65 9.65
C ALA A 24 3.05 5.15 8.22
N TYR A 25 1.87 4.54 8.02
CA TYR A 25 1.42 4.14 6.70
C TYR A 25 1.04 5.34 5.84
N GLN A 26 0.35 6.34 6.43
CA GLN A 26 0.03 7.59 5.74
C GLN A 26 1.28 8.36 5.33
N ASP A 27 2.31 8.38 6.17
CA ASP A 27 3.56 9.07 5.86
C ASP A 27 4.28 8.45 4.65
N ARG A 28 4.21 7.12 4.51
CA ARG A 28 4.71 6.44 3.30
C ARG A 28 3.79 6.68 2.10
N VAL A 29 2.47 6.67 2.28
CA VAL A 29 1.51 7.04 1.24
C VAL A 29 1.78 8.43 0.69
N ASN A 30 2.18 9.39 1.54
CA ASN A 30 2.55 10.74 1.14
C ASN A 30 3.86 10.82 0.31
N GLN A 31 4.63 9.74 0.23
CA GLN A 31 5.82 9.66 -0.65
C GLN A 31 5.47 9.28 -2.10
N THR A 32 4.22 8.93 -2.38
CA THR A 32 3.71 8.78 -3.75
C THR A 32 3.77 10.13 -4.46
N THR A 33 4.30 10.16 -5.67
CA THR A 33 4.37 11.41 -6.45
C THR A 33 3.64 11.30 -7.77
N GLN A 34 2.90 12.35 -8.14
CA GLN A 34 2.24 12.43 -9.45
C GLN A 34 3.24 12.33 -10.60
N ASN A 35 4.45 12.90 -10.42
CA ASN A 35 5.49 12.87 -11.43
C ASN A 35 5.97 11.45 -11.74
N ASN A 36 6.12 10.59 -10.73
CA ASN A 36 6.49 9.20 -10.95
C ASN A 36 5.40 8.45 -11.73
N ILE A 37 4.14 8.61 -11.32
CA ILE A 37 3.00 7.99 -12.03
C ILE A 37 2.98 8.44 -13.49
N ASN A 38 3.07 9.74 -13.77
CA ASN A 38 3.10 10.25 -15.13
C ASN A 38 4.28 9.69 -15.94
N SER A 39 5.47 9.57 -15.31
CA SER A 39 6.67 9.02 -15.95
C SER A 39 6.47 7.55 -16.31
N TYR A 40 5.95 6.72 -15.38
CA TYR A 40 5.73 5.29 -15.66
C TYR A 40 4.71 5.09 -16.78
N LEU A 41 3.59 5.80 -16.76
CA LEU A 41 2.55 5.72 -17.78
C LEU A 41 3.08 6.14 -19.17
N THR A 42 3.80 7.26 -19.24
CA THR A 42 4.34 7.76 -20.51
C THR A 42 5.47 6.89 -21.05
N GLU A 43 6.37 6.40 -20.19
CA GLU A 43 7.41 5.46 -20.60
C GLU A 43 6.80 4.14 -21.10
N PHE A 44 5.80 3.59 -20.38
CA PHE A 44 5.11 2.36 -20.78
C PHE A 44 4.44 2.50 -22.14
N ALA A 45 3.85 3.65 -22.43
CA ALA A 45 3.25 3.95 -23.73
C ALA A 45 4.24 3.88 -24.91
N THR A 46 5.53 4.20 -24.67
CA THR A 46 6.56 4.23 -25.73
C THR A 46 6.82 2.86 -26.36
N PHE A 47 6.51 1.78 -25.65
CA PHE A 47 6.68 0.42 -26.19
C PHE A 47 5.60 0.04 -27.22
N GLY A 48 4.56 0.88 -27.40
CA GLY A 48 3.46 0.57 -28.30
C GLY A 48 2.70 -0.70 -27.87
N VAL A 49 2.23 -1.49 -28.83
CA VAL A 49 1.52 -2.75 -28.55
C VAL A 49 2.50 -3.80 -28.03
N LYS A 50 2.22 -4.36 -26.85
CA LYS A 50 3.08 -5.31 -26.12
C LYS A 50 2.49 -6.72 -26.14
N THR A 51 2.07 -7.19 -27.33
CA THR A 51 1.53 -8.54 -27.47
C THR A 51 2.51 -9.57 -26.93
N THR A 52 2.00 -10.49 -26.13
CA THR A 52 2.77 -11.57 -25.48
C THR A 52 3.71 -12.29 -26.45
N GLY A 53 4.99 -12.37 -26.07
CA GLY A 53 6.05 -12.97 -26.87
C GLY A 53 6.64 -12.07 -27.97
N SER A 54 6.13 -10.83 -28.15
CA SER A 54 6.67 -9.88 -29.10
C SER A 54 7.94 -9.19 -28.56
N THR A 55 8.68 -8.53 -29.47
CA THR A 55 9.82 -7.70 -29.11
C THR A 55 9.42 -6.57 -28.15
N ASN A 56 8.28 -5.92 -28.38
CA ASN A 56 7.79 -4.84 -27.52
C ASN A 56 7.45 -5.35 -26.12
N ASN A 57 6.86 -6.54 -26.01
CA ASN A 57 6.60 -7.21 -24.74
C ASN A 57 7.91 -7.47 -23.97
N ASN A 58 8.94 -7.99 -24.66
CA ASN A 58 10.25 -8.20 -24.06
C ASN A 58 10.95 -6.87 -23.67
N ASN A 59 10.78 -5.81 -24.43
CA ASN A 59 11.31 -4.49 -24.09
C ASN A 59 10.64 -3.93 -22.82
N ALA A 60 9.32 -4.05 -22.70
CA ALA A 60 8.58 -3.68 -21.49
C ALA A 60 9.00 -4.52 -20.27
N PHE A 61 9.19 -5.83 -20.44
CA PHE A 61 9.75 -6.70 -19.40
C PHE A 61 11.12 -6.20 -18.90
N ASN A 62 12.03 -5.88 -19.81
CA ASN A 62 13.36 -5.39 -19.45
C ASN A 62 13.29 -4.01 -18.77
N TRP A 63 12.40 -3.14 -19.21
CA TRP A 63 12.14 -1.87 -18.56
C TRP A 63 11.66 -2.04 -17.11
N LEU A 64 10.67 -2.90 -16.88
CA LEU A 64 10.18 -3.23 -15.53
C LEU A 64 11.31 -3.74 -14.63
N LYS A 65 12.11 -4.70 -15.13
CA LYS A 65 13.26 -5.25 -14.40
C LYS A 65 14.27 -4.16 -14.03
N ASN A 66 14.57 -3.26 -14.98
CA ASN A 66 15.48 -2.14 -14.74
C ASN A 66 14.92 -1.12 -13.74
N LYS A 67 13.59 -0.87 -13.71
CA LYS A 67 12.95 -0.03 -12.68
C LYS A 67 13.17 -0.63 -11.29
N TYR A 68 12.95 -1.92 -11.09
CA TYR A 68 13.20 -2.57 -9.80
C TYR A 68 14.67 -2.48 -9.37
N LEU A 69 15.61 -2.70 -10.29
CA LEU A 69 17.05 -2.53 -10.02
C LEU A 69 17.38 -1.08 -9.66
N ALA A 70 16.81 -0.11 -10.37
CA ALA A 70 17.00 1.32 -10.09
C ALA A 70 16.43 1.76 -8.74
N PHE A 71 15.38 1.11 -8.24
CA PHE A 71 14.86 1.31 -6.87
C PHE A 71 15.80 0.73 -5.79
N GLY A 72 16.86 0.00 -6.19
CA GLY A 72 17.86 -0.57 -5.30
C GLY A 72 17.55 -2.01 -4.87
N TYR A 73 16.62 -2.70 -5.52
CA TYR A 73 16.47 -4.15 -5.34
C TYR A 73 17.63 -4.88 -6.01
N THR A 74 18.06 -5.98 -5.42
CA THR A 74 19.14 -6.81 -5.95
C THR A 74 18.62 -7.80 -6.99
N ALA A 75 19.49 -8.26 -7.87
CA ALA A 75 19.16 -9.29 -8.85
C ALA A 75 18.65 -10.60 -8.19
N ALA A 76 19.11 -10.91 -6.96
CA ALA A 76 18.65 -12.08 -6.20
C ALA A 76 17.17 -11.99 -5.73
N GLN A 77 16.63 -10.78 -5.65
CA GLN A 77 15.22 -10.54 -5.29
C GLN A 77 14.29 -10.61 -6.51
N ILE A 78 14.85 -10.64 -7.72
CA ILE A 78 14.11 -10.64 -8.97
C ILE A 78 14.21 -12.03 -9.61
N SER A 79 13.08 -12.65 -9.90
CA SER A 79 13.00 -13.92 -10.60
C SER A 79 12.09 -13.82 -11.82
N GLU A 80 12.28 -14.75 -12.75
CA GLU A 80 11.55 -14.82 -14.01
C GLU A 80 10.82 -16.17 -14.08
N ASN A 81 9.53 -16.14 -14.40
CA ASN A 81 8.76 -17.36 -14.63
C ASN A 81 8.45 -17.46 -16.13
N ALA A 82 9.28 -18.23 -16.83
CA ALA A 82 9.20 -18.37 -18.28
C ALA A 82 8.14 -19.38 -18.69
N PHE A 83 7.50 -19.13 -19.83
CA PHE A 83 6.61 -20.06 -20.53
C PHE A 83 6.62 -19.81 -22.04
N THR A 84 6.05 -20.74 -22.80
CA THR A 84 5.97 -20.63 -24.25
C THR A 84 4.55 -20.27 -24.67
N TYR A 85 4.42 -19.25 -25.51
CA TYR A 85 3.17 -18.86 -26.14
C TYR A 85 3.39 -18.71 -27.65
N ASN A 86 2.60 -19.45 -28.47
CA ASN A 86 2.71 -19.46 -29.95
C ASN A 86 4.16 -19.63 -30.46
N GLY A 87 4.95 -20.49 -29.82
CA GLY A 87 6.34 -20.78 -30.19
C GLY A 87 7.36 -19.75 -29.70
N ALA A 88 6.94 -18.63 -29.10
CA ALA A 88 7.82 -17.64 -28.51
C ALA A 88 7.95 -17.87 -26.99
N THR A 89 9.16 -17.71 -26.44
CA THR A 89 9.37 -17.70 -24.98
C THR A 89 9.06 -16.32 -24.44
N THR A 90 8.21 -16.25 -23.44
CA THR A 90 7.84 -15.05 -22.71
C THR A 90 7.95 -15.28 -21.20
N LYS A 91 7.84 -14.24 -20.38
CA LYS A 91 8.17 -14.33 -18.96
C LYS A 91 7.30 -13.42 -18.10
N ASN A 92 6.83 -13.94 -17.00
CA ASN A 92 6.37 -13.14 -15.88
C ASN A 92 7.58 -12.59 -15.11
N LEU A 93 7.50 -11.38 -14.59
CA LEU A 93 8.52 -10.77 -13.74
C LEU A 93 8.05 -10.77 -12.29
N ILE A 94 8.87 -11.32 -11.41
CA ILE A 94 8.58 -11.45 -9.99
C ILE A 94 9.65 -10.74 -9.17
N LEU A 95 9.27 -9.72 -8.43
CA LEU A 95 10.09 -9.12 -7.40
C LEU A 95 9.65 -9.65 -6.04
N THR A 96 10.55 -10.21 -5.25
CA THR A 96 10.27 -10.72 -3.90
C THR A 96 10.94 -9.85 -2.84
N LYS A 97 10.13 -9.27 -1.97
CA LYS A 97 10.56 -8.59 -0.76
C LYS A 97 10.31 -9.52 0.42
N THR A 98 11.40 -9.98 1.06
CA THR A 98 11.31 -10.97 2.15
C THR A 98 10.79 -10.32 3.43
N GLY A 99 9.82 -10.97 4.06
CA GLY A 99 9.26 -10.58 5.35
C GLY A 99 10.19 -10.96 6.52
N THR A 100 10.10 -10.20 7.60
CA THR A 100 10.98 -10.36 8.77
C THR A 100 10.52 -11.45 9.75
N LYS A 101 9.21 -11.74 9.79
CA LYS A 101 8.62 -12.68 10.76
C LYS A 101 8.04 -13.92 10.11
N TYR A 102 7.37 -13.74 8.97
CA TYR A 102 6.75 -14.80 8.20
C TYR A 102 7.29 -14.80 6.75
N PRO A 103 8.58 -15.13 6.54
CA PRO A 103 9.22 -15.02 5.23
C PRO A 103 8.65 -15.96 4.17
N ASN A 104 7.96 -17.03 4.59
CA ASN A 104 7.37 -18.04 3.72
C ASN A 104 5.84 -17.88 3.54
N ILE A 105 5.26 -16.78 4.02
CA ILE A 105 3.86 -16.43 3.79
C ILE A 105 3.83 -15.14 2.96
N PHE A 106 3.10 -15.17 1.84
CA PHE A 106 3.19 -14.15 0.81
C PHE A 106 1.91 -13.34 0.67
N VAL A 107 2.07 -12.02 0.62
CA VAL A 107 1.11 -11.09 0.02
C VAL A 107 1.55 -10.93 -1.43
N ILE A 108 0.71 -11.30 -2.38
CA ILE A 108 0.97 -11.12 -3.81
C ILE A 108 0.25 -9.85 -4.25
N VAL A 109 0.97 -8.96 -4.92
CA VAL A 109 0.44 -7.79 -5.61
C VAL A 109 0.73 -7.97 -7.08
N CYS A 110 -0.28 -8.00 -7.93
CA CYS A 110 -0.09 -8.34 -9.34
C CYS A 110 -0.96 -7.53 -10.29
N GLY A 111 -0.60 -7.60 -11.55
CA GLY A 111 -1.27 -7.09 -12.73
C GLY A 111 -0.45 -7.42 -13.95
N HIS A 112 -1.01 -7.27 -15.15
CA HIS A 112 -0.31 -7.61 -16.38
C HIS A 112 0.40 -6.42 -17.03
N TYR A 113 1.36 -6.71 -17.90
CA TYR A 113 2.08 -5.72 -18.67
C TYR A 113 2.00 -5.93 -20.19
N ASP A 114 1.39 -7.04 -20.63
CA ASP A 114 1.06 -7.23 -22.05
C ASP A 114 -0.17 -6.39 -22.45
N THR A 115 -0.33 -6.17 -23.73
CA THR A 115 -1.44 -5.39 -24.31
C THR A 115 -1.79 -5.90 -25.68
N ILE A 116 -3.03 -5.68 -26.15
CA ILE A 116 -3.48 -5.94 -27.51
C ILE A 116 -4.01 -4.66 -28.17
N ALA A 117 -3.80 -4.54 -29.49
CA ALA A 117 -4.36 -3.51 -30.35
C ALA A 117 -4.03 -2.04 -30.01
N GLY A 118 -3.37 -1.75 -28.88
CA GLY A 118 -3.03 -0.39 -28.46
C GLY A 118 -1.85 -0.32 -27.52
N PRO A 119 -1.39 0.90 -27.17
CA PRO A 119 -0.30 1.05 -26.19
C PRO A 119 -0.69 0.61 -24.78
N GLY A 120 -2.00 0.40 -24.49
CA GLY A 120 -2.50 -0.15 -23.24
C GLY A 120 -2.07 0.68 -22.04
N VAL A 121 -2.27 2.01 -22.09
CA VAL A 121 -1.81 2.89 -21.01
C VAL A 121 -2.72 2.78 -19.79
N ASN A 122 -4.01 2.56 -20.03
CA ASN A 122 -4.97 2.18 -18.98
C ASN A 122 -4.90 0.66 -18.75
N ASP A 123 -5.06 -0.15 -19.77
CA ASP A 123 -5.12 -1.60 -19.74
C ASP A 123 -3.78 -2.23 -20.23
N ASN A 124 -2.77 -2.63 -19.34
CA ASN A 124 -2.79 -2.34 -17.91
C ASN A 124 -1.50 -1.61 -17.50
N GLY A 125 -1.18 -0.53 -18.22
CA GLY A 125 -0.12 0.40 -17.84
C GLY A 125 -0.44 1.10 -16.51
N SER A 126 -1.73 1.32 -16.22
CA SER A 126 -2.18 1.94 -14.99
C SER A 126 -1.86 1.07 -13.76
N GLY A 127 -2.27 -0.19 -13.74
CA GLY A 127 -1.96 -1.13 -12.67
C GLY A 127 -0.45 -1.40 -12.56
N THR A 128 0.25 -1.55 -13.70
CA THR A 128 1.71 -1.66 -13.73
C THR A 128 2.39 -0.47 -13.04
N SER A 129 1.92 0.76 -13.25
CA SER A 129 2.46 1.97 -12.62
C SER A 129 2.22 2.00 -11.10
N VAL A 130 1.04 1.58 -10.66
CA VAL A 130 0.71 1.44 -9.23
C VAL A 130 1.66 0.43 -8.56
N ILE A 131 1.89 -0.73 -9.17
CA ILE A 131 2.78 -1.78 -8.66
C ILE A 131 4.22 -1.27 -8.53
N LEU A 132 4.74 -0.57 -9.56
CA LEU A 132 6.07 0.03 -9.54
C LEU A 132 6.25 1.02 -8.39
N GLU A 133 5.29 1.94 -8.19
CA GLU A 133 5.41 2.97 -7.16
C GLU A 133 5.33 2.37 -5.75
N MET A 134 4.46 1.37 -5.54
CA MET A 134 4.42 0.62 -4.28
C MET A 134 5.75 -0.09 -4.00
N ALA A 135 6.32 -0.76 -4.99
CA ALA A 135 7.61 -1.43 -4.84
C ALA A 135 8.72 -0.42 -4.49
N ARG A 136 8.73 0.75 -5.14
CA ARG A 136 9.70 1.82 -4.85
C ARG A 136 9.64 2.27 -3.39
N ILE A 137 8.45 2.58 -2.90
CA ILE A 137 8.25 3.12 -1.54
C ILE A 137 8.51 2.06 -0.47
N LEU A 138 8.11 0.81 -0.72
CA LEU A 138 8.22 -0.26 0.26
C LEU A 138 9.60 -0.94 0.28
N LYS A 139 10.54 -0.54 -0.57
CA LYS A 139 11.84 -1.22 -0.73
C LYS A 139 12.55 -1.44 0.62
N ASP A 140 12.70 -0.42 1.43
CA ASP A 140 13.43 -0.47 2.70
C ASP A 140 12.50 -0.56 3.93
N VAL A 141 11.20 -0.69 3.72
CA VAL A 141 10.21 -0.81 4.80
C VAL A 141 10.13 -2.26 5.27
N PRO A 142 10.50 -2.61 6.51
CA PRO A 142 10.31 -3.96 7.02
C PRO A 142 8.81 -4.34 7.03
N THR A 143 8.51 -5.57 6.66
CA THR A 143 7.15 -6.14 6.71
C THR A 143 7.19 -7.47 7.42
N GLU A 144 6.16 -7.85 8.19
CA GLU A 144 6.13 -9.16 8.81
C GLU A 144 6.04 -10.28 7.78
N TYR A 145 5.18 -10.12 6.78
CA TYR A 145 4.97 -11.06 5.67
C TYR A 145 5.80 -10.65 4.46
N SER A 146 6.20 -11.63 3.65
CA SER A 146 6.83 -11.37 2.37
C SER A 146 5.85 -10.76 1.37
N ILE A 147 6.34 -9.86 0.50
CA ILE A 147 5.56 -9.31 -0.60
C ILE A 147 6.16 -9.80 -1.92
N LYS A 148 5.32 -10.29 -2.82
CA LYS A 148 5.68 -10.52 -4.21
C LYS A 148 4.95 -9.51 -5.08
N PHE A 149 5.71 -8.65 -5.78
CA PHE A 149 5.20 -7.81 -6.85
C PHE A 149 5.38 -8.60 -8.15
N ILE A 150 4.27 -8.89 -8.83
CA ILE A 150 4.29 -9.73 -10.03
C ILE A 150 3.68 -8.97 -11.19
N ASN A 151 4.48 -8.79 -12.26
CA ASN A 151 3.98 -8.30 -13.53
C ASN A 151 3.81 -9.52 -14.45
N PHE A 152 2.57 -9.90 -14.72
CA PHE A 152 2.21 -11.01 -15.58
C PHE A 152 2.25 -10.60 -17.05
N THR A 153 2.35 -11.59 -17.95
CA THR A 153 2.15 -11.43 -19.38
C THR A 153 1.26 -12.55 -19.90
N GLY A 154 0.57 -12.30 -20.99
CA GLY A 154 -0.39 -13.27 -21.53
C GLY A 154 -1.72 -13.27 -20.83
N GLU A 155 -2.03 -12.20 -20.09
CA GLU A 155 -3.36 -11.96 -19.53
C GLU A 155 -4.37 -11.87 -20.67
N GLU A 156 -4.13 -10.98 -21.62
CA GLU A 156 -4.91 -10.67 -22.83
C GLU A 156 -5.11 -11.86 -23.77
N GLN A 157 -4.34 -12.91 -23.59
CA GLN A 157 -4.46 -14.16 -24.35
C GLN A 157 -5.06 -15.29 -23.49
N GLY A 158 -5.80 -14.93 -22.47
CA GLY A 158 -6.53 -15.85 -21.58
C GLY A 158 -5.71 -16.30 -20.39
N LEU A 159 -5.15 -15.35 -19.62
CA LEU A 159 -4.53 -15.56 -18.31
C LEU A 159 -3.33 -16.51 -18.33
N ARG A 160 -2.58 -16.55 -19.47
CA ARG A 160 -1.53 -17.57 -19.68
C ARG A 160 -0.41 -17.48 -18.66
N GLY A 161 0.02 -16.26 -18.31
CA GLY A 161 1.10 -16.04 -17.38
C GLY A 161 0.74 -16.38 -15.95
N SER A 162 -0.37 -15.90 -15.47
CA SER A 162 -0.85 -16.17 -14.11
C SER A 162 -1.20 -17.65 -13.93
N GLN A 163 -1.81 -18.30 -14.94
CA GLN A 163 -2.05 -19.73 -14.92
C GLN A 163 -0.74 -20.53 -14.88
N ASN A 164 0.26 -20.13 -15.70
CA ASN A 164 1.58 -20.79 -15.66
C ASN A 164 2.23 -20.61 -14.28
N TYR A 165 2.15 -19.44 -13.68
CA TYR A 165 2.72 -19.16 -12.35
C TYR A 165 2.06 -20.03 -11.27
N VAL A 166 0.74 -20.13 -11.26
CA VAL A 166 0.02 -20.99 -10.31
C VAL A 166 0.46 -22.45 -10.46
N ASN A 167 0.54 -22.96 -11.69
CA ASN A 167 0.87 -24.37 -11.95
C ASN A 167 2.33 -24.70 -11.59
N THR A 168 3.28 -23.81 -11.95
CA THR A 168 4.73 -24.12 -11.91
C THR A 168 5.47 -23.52 -10.73
N VAL A 169 4.85 -22.58 -10.00
CA VAL A 169 5.46 -21.92 -8.85
C VAL A 169 4.62 -22.12 -7.59
N VAL A 170 3.33 -21.77 -7.60
CA VAL A 170 2.46 -21.91 -6.41
C VAL A 170 2.32 -23.38 -6.00
N ASN A 171 2.07 -24.25 -6.98
CA ASN A 171 1.86 -25.68 -6.77
C ASN A 171 3.15 -26.52 -6.92
N ALA A 172 4.34 -25.87 -7.03
CA ALA A 172 5.62 -26.55 -7.24
C ALA A 172 6.06 -27.40 -6.05
N THR A 173 5.54 -27.13 -4.86
CA THR A 173 5.89 -27.82 -3.61
C THR A 173 4.64 -28.38 -2.91
N ASN A 174 4.85 -29.34 -2.03
CA ASN A 174 3.81 -29.87 -1.15
C ASN A 174 4.28 -29.71 0.31
N PRO A 175 3.63 -28.89 1.16
CA PRO A 175 2.45 -28.09 0.83
C PRO A 175 2.76 -27.00 -0.21
N LYS A 176 1.72 -26.57 -0.94
CA LYS A 176 1.83 -25.46 -1.90
C LYS A 176 2.25 -24.16 -1.22
N MET A 177 2.67 -23.17 -2.03
CA MET A 177 3.03 -21.83 -1.53
C MET A 177 1.94 -21.29 -0.60
N ASN A 178 2.33 -20.77 0.56
CA ASN A 178 1.40 -20.17 1.50
C ASN A 178 1.14 -18.72 1.11
N ILE A 179 -0.04 -18.44 0.57
CA ILE A 179 -0.46 -17.13 0.10
C ILE A 179 -1.52 -16.59 1.08
N LYS A 180 -1.26 -15.42 1.66
CA LYS A 180 -2.19 -14.72 2.55
C LYS A 180 -3.30 -14.04 1.77
N VAL A 181 -2.95 -13.41 0.66
CA VAL A 181 -3.88 -12.73 -0.25
C VAL A 181 -3.20 -12.48 -1.59
N VAL A 182 -3.97 -12.52 -2.66
CA VAL A 182 -3.62 -12.02 -4.00
C VAL A 182 -4.41 -10.73 -4.22
N PHE A 183 -3.69 -9.63 -4.39
CA PHE A 183 -4.24 -8.31 -4.68
C PHE A 183 -3.91 -7.93 -6.12
N ASN A 184 -4.90 -8.04 -6.99
CA ASN A 184 -4.80 -7.70 -8.41
C ASN A 184 -5.11 -6.23 -8.64
N ILE A 185 -4.40 -5.59 -9.55
CA ILE A 185 -4.63 -4.19 -9.92
C ILE A 185 -4.66 -4.15 -11.45
N ASP A 186 -5.85 -3.97 -11.97
CA ASP A 186 -6.06 -4.05 -13.40
C ASP A 186 -7.07 -3.01 -13.85
N GLN A 187 -6.66 -2.24 -14.87
CA GLN A 187 -7.46 -1.19 -15.48
C GLN A 187 -7.97 -0.17 -14.46
N VAL A 188 -7.05 0.64 -13.93
CA VAL A 188 -7.32 1.65 -12.90
C VAL A 188 -6.99 3.08 -13.37
N GLY A 189 -7.14 3.34 -14.66
CA GLY A 189 -6.79 4.63 -15.28
C GLY A 189 -7.91 5.65 -15.25
N GLY A 190 -9.16 5.22 -15.16
CA GLY A 190 -10.32 6.09 -15.28
C GLY A 190 -10.45 6.71 -16.68
N VAL A 191 -11.38 7.64 -16.84
CA VAL A 191 -11.72 8.28 -18.12
C VAL A 191 -11.35 9.75 -18.07
N ALA A 192 -10.60 10.23 -19.07
CA ALA A 192 -10.24 11.64 -19.19
C ALA A 192 -11.48 12.54 -19.25
N GLY A 193 -11.50 13.59 -18.41
CA GLY A 193 -12.61 14.55 -18.37
C GLY A 193 -13.81 14.12 -17.52
N GLU A 194 -13.84 12.89 -17.02
CA GLU A 194 -14.86 12.41 -16.08
C GLU A 194 -14.46 12.67 -14.62
N VAL A 195 -15.43 12.55 -13.72
CA VAL A 195 -15.19 12.64 -12.28
C VAL A 195 -14.79 11.26 -11.74
N ASN A 196 -13.48 10.98 -11.71
CA ASN A 196 -12.92 9.71 -11.25
C ASN A 196 -12.64 9.77 -9.74
N ASN A 197 -13.67 9.64 -8.91
CA ASN A 197 -13.60 9.70 -7.45
C ASN A 197 -13.94 8.37 -6.75
N THR A 198 -14.23 7.32 -7.49
CA THR A 198 -14.65 6.02 -6.99
C THR A 198 -13.76 4.92 -7.57
N ILE A 199 -13.35 3.98 -6.72
CA ILE A 199 -12.60 2.77 -7.12
C ILE A 199 -13.41 1.53 -6.77
N THR A 200 -13.52 0.60 -7.69
CA THR A 200 -14.15 -0.71 -7.47
C THR A 200 -13.18 -1.62 -6.73
N CYS A 201 -13.65 -2.15 -5.61
CA CYS A 201 -12.96 -3.17 -4.80
C CYS A 201 -13.63 -4.51 -5.07
N GLU A 202 -12.88 -5.46 -5.55
CA GLU A 202 -13.38 -6.72 -6.07
C GLU A 202 -13.15 -7.86 -5.11
N ARG A 203 -14.19 -8.67 -4.92
CA ARG A 203 -14.15 -9.91 -4.15
C ARG A 203 -14.40 -11.11 -5.04
N ASP A 204 -14.16 -12.30 -4.50
CA ASP A 204 -14.46 -13.56 -5.18
C ASP A 204 -15.89 -13.59 -5.77
N THR A 205 -16.04 -14.24 -6.89
CA THR A 205 -17.30 -14.35 -7.66
C THR A 205 -18.32 -15.33 -7.10
N ASN A 206 -18.07 -15.93 -5.91
CA ASN A 206 -18.89 -17.01 -5.35
C ASN A 206 -18.90 -18.31 -6.18
N ASN A 207 -17.90 -18.54 -7.00
CA ASN A 207 -17.76 -19.79 -7.77
C ASN A 207 -16.92 -20.85 -7.02
N ASN A 208 -16.51 -21.89 -7.69
CA ASN A 208 -15.69 -22.95 -7.11
C ASN A 208 -14.18 -22.62 -7.17
N PRO A 209 -13.41 -22.90 -6.09
CA PRO A 209 -13.87 -23.43 -4.82
C PRO A 209 -14.53 -22.33 -3.95
N SER A 210 -15.63 -22.65 -3.29
CA SER A 210 -16.33 -21.69 -2.40
C SER A 210 -15.62 -21.50 -1.05
N THR A 211 -14.57 -22.26 -0.78
CA THR A 211 -13.86 -22.22 0.53
C THR A 211 -13.09 -20.94 0.78
N ASN A 212 -12.75 -20.18 -0.26
CA ASN A 212 -12.05 -18.88 -0.18
C ASN A 212 -13.00 -17.66 -0.20
N ASN A 213 -14.29 -17.82 -0.54
CA ASN A 213 -15.24 -16.72 -0.72
C ASN A 213 -15.38 -15.82 0.52
N ALA A 214 -15.56 -16.42 1.71
CA ALA A 214 -15.72 -15.67 2.96
C ALA A 214 -14.44 -14.87 3.31
N ALA A 215 -13.28 -15.47 3.13
CA ALA A 215 -11.98 -14.82 3.37
C ALA A 215 -11.73 -13.71 2.34
N SER A 216 -12.05 -13.93 1.07
CA SER A 216 -11.99 -12.91 0.02
C SER A 216 -12.90 -11.71 0.34
N ASN A 217 -14.16 -11.97 0.74
CA ASN A 217 -15.04 -10.88 1.16
C ASN A 217 -14.47 -10.09 2.34
N THR A 218 -13.90 -10.78 3.35
CA THR A 218 -13.30 -10.13 4.52
C THR A 218 -12.13 -9.23 4.11
N ILE A 219 -11.21 -9.74 3.29
CA ILE A 219 -10.03 -8.97 2.87
C ILE A 219 -10.43 -7.78 1.96
N THR A 220 -11.48 -7.94 1.15
CA THR A 220 -12.01 -6.86 0.32
C THR A 220 -12.66 -5.75 1.16
N GLN A 221 -13.35 -6.08 2.24
CA GLN A 221 -13.83 -5.06 3.20
C GLN A 221 -12.65 -4.29 3.84
N GLN A 222 -11.56 -4.98 4.13
CA GLN A 222 -10.32 -4.35 4.59
C GLN A 222 -9.73 -3.42 3.52
N LEU A 223 -9.71 -3.85 2.25
CA LEU A 223 -9.29 -3.03 1.13
C LEU A 223 -10.14 -1.74 1.02
N MET A 224 -11.46 -1.85 1.10
CA MET A 224 -12.39 -0.71 1.09
C MET A 224 -12.13 0.28 2.23
N ASN A 225 -11.86 -0.22 3.43
CA ASN A 225 -11.47 0.63 4.57
C ASN A 225 -10.17 1.38 4.27
N CYS A 226 -9.18 0.71 3.68
CA CYS A 226 -7.91 1.34 3.32
C CYS A 226 -8.07 2.42 2.24
N VAL A 227 -8.98 2.24 1.26
CA VAL A 227 -9.34 3.29 0.30
C VAL A 227 -9.75 4.56 1.03
N SER A 228 -10.70 4.44 1.96
CA SER A 228 -11.23 5.59 2.74
C SER A 228 -10.22 6.20 3.70
N LEU A 229 -9.28 5.40 4.24
CA LEU A 229 -8.29 5.85 5.21
C LEU A 229 -7.11 6.59 4.57
N TYR A 230 -6.68 6.19 3.35
CA TYR A 230 -5.40 6.61 2.77
C TYR A 230 -5.51 7.34 1.43
N SER A 231 -6.71 7.48 0.88
CA SER A 231 -6.95 8.19 -0.38
C SER A 231 -8.21 9.06 -0.32
N PRO A 232 -8.38 9.99 -1.26
CA PRO A 232 -9.63 10.74 -1.38
C PRO A 232 -10.76 9.97 -2.09
N LEU A 233 -10.50 8.71 -2.51
CA LEU A 233 -11.44 7.92 -3.29
C LEU A 233 -12.56 7.32 -2.42
N GLN A 234 -13.70 7.05 -3.06
CA GLN A 234 -14.81 6.30 -2.49
C GLN A 234 -14.69 4.83 -2.92
N PRO A 235 -14.78 3.86 -2.01
CA PRO A 235 -14.77 2.45 -2.37
C PRO A 235 -16.16 2.01 -2.86
N ASN A 236 -16.21 1.24 -3.94
CA ASN A 236 -17.38 0.53 -4.42
C ASN A 236 -17.12 -0.98 -4.36
N LEU A 237 -18.06 -1.77 -3.83
CA LEU A 237 -17.90 -3.23 -3.75
C LEU A 237 -18.47 -3.89 -5.01
N SER A 238 -17.67 -4.76 -5.63
CA SER A 238 -18.11 -5.60 -6.75
C SER A 238 -17.54 -7.02 -6.66
N TYR A 239 -17.78 -7.81 -7.67
CA TYR A 239 -17.21 -9.14 -7.85
C TYR A 239 -16.05 -9.09 -8.82
N ALA A 240 -15.09 -9.98 -8.61
CA ALA A 240 -13.96 -10.21 -9.51
C ALA A 240 -14.43 -10.61 -10.92
N TYR A 241 -13.66 -10.19 -11.92
CA TYR A 241 -13.90 -10.51 -13.32
C TYR A 241 -12.72 -11.30 -13.92
N GLY A 242 -12.63 -11.43 -15.23
CA GLY A 242 -11.59 -12.22 -15.90
C GLY A 242 -10.23 -11.52 -15.92
N SER A 243 -9.46 -11.56 -14.82
CA SER A 243 -8.11 -11.04 -14.72
C SER A 243 -7.16 -11.98 -13.97
N ASP A 244 -5.90 -11.60 -13.76
CA ASP A 244 -4.79 -12.44 -13.29
C ASP A 244 -5.00 -13.09 -11.91
N TYR A 245 -5.90 -12.62 -11.08
CA TYR A 245 -6.24 -13.27 -9.81
C TYR A 245 -7.10 -14.56 -10.01
N MET A 246 -7.76 -14.74 -11.15
CA MET A 246 -8.70 -15.87 -11.35
C MET A 246 -8.05 -17.26 -11.31
N PRO A 247 -6.84 -17.49 -11.88
CA PRO A 247 -6.15 -18.75 -11.67
C PRO A 247 -5.83 -19.05 -10.20
N PHE A 248 -5.55 -18.04 -9.41
CA PHE A 248 -5.33 -18.16 -7.95
C PHE A 248 -6.64 -18.48 -7.23
N GLN A 249 -7.72 -17.79 -7.59
CA GLN A 249 -9.06 -18.06 -7.07
C GLN A 249 -9.46 -19.52 -7.30
N SER A 250 -9.30 -19.99 -8.52
CA SER A 250 -9.60 -21.38 -8.90
C SER A 250 -8.70 -22.39 -8.18
N ASN A 251 -7.52 -21.98 -7.74
CA ASN A 251 -6.58 -22.77 -6.94
C ASN A 251 -6.88 -22.73 -5.43
N GLY A 252 -7.93 -21.99 -5.01
CA GLY A 252 -8.38 -21.86 -3.63
C GLY A 252 -7.69 -20.76 -2.81
N GLU A 253 -6.96 -19.84 -3.47
CA GLU A 253 -6.34 -18.72 -2.80
C GLU A 253 -7.35 -17.60 -2.52
N VAL A 254 -7.08 -16.79 -1.50
CA VAL A 254 -7.86 -15.60 -1.17
C VAL A 254 -7.48 -14.48 -2.13
N ILE A 255 -8.46 -13.91 -2.81
CA ILE A 255 -8.26 -12.85 -3.80
C ILE A 255 -8.97 -11.55 -3.41
N THR A 256 -8.46 -10.43 -3.86
CA THR A 256 -9.12 -9.13 -3.92
C THR A 256 -8.51 -8.32 -5.07
N GLY A 257 -9.16 -7.25 -5.51
CA GLY A 257 -8.66 -6.46 -6.62
C GLY A 257 -9.14 -5.02 -6.63
N PHE A 258 -8.49 -4.23 -7.45
CA PHE A 258 -8.96 -2.90 -7.88
C PHE A 258 -9.27 -2.90 -9.37
N TYR A 259 -10.39 -2.24 -9.69
CA TYR A 259 -10.83 -1.94 -11.04
C TYR A 259 -11.44 -0.52 -11.09
N GLU A 260 -11.31 0.19 -12.19
CA GLU A 260 -11.91 1.51 -12.33
C GLU A 260 -13.44 1.45 -12.26
N PHE A 261 -14.08 2.44 -11.62
CA PHE A 261 -15.53 2.52 -11.53
C PHE A 261 -16.14 3.14 -12.80
N ASN A 262 -15.54 4.22 -13.30
CA ASN A 262 -15.85 4.78 -14.62
C ASN A 262 -15.04 4.01 -15.65
N GLU A 263 -15.68 2.99 -16.22
CA GLU A 263 -15.00 2.08 -17.16
C GLU A 263 -14.72 2.78 -18.49
N SER A 264 -13.45 2.75 -18.89
CA SER A 264 -13.03 3.27 -20.18
C SER A 264 -13.57 2.40 -21.32
N THR A 265 -13.99 3.03 -22.41
CA THR A 265 -14.38 2.32 -23.64
C THR A 265 -13.20 2.13 -24.61
N ARG A 266 -11.96 2.42 -24.16
CA ARG A 266 -10.74 2.41 -24.99
C ARG A 266 -9.85 1.18 -24.86
N PRO A 267 -9.98 0.31 -23.84
CA PRO A 267 -9.20 -0.93 -23.77
C PRO A 267 -9.25 -1.69 -25.09
N HIS A 268 -8.21 -2.47 -25.38
CA HIS A 268 -8.08 -3.27 -26.60
C HIS A 268 -8.22 -2.44 -27.90
N SER A 269 -7.82 -1.17 -27.86
CA SER A 269 -7.88 -0.29 -29.02
C SER A 269 -6.65 0.63 -29.10
N PRO A 270 -6.35 1.19 -30.31
CA PRO A 270 -5.31 2.23 -30.43
C PRO A 270 -5.61 3.50 -29.61
N GLY A 271 -6.85 3.63 -29.12
CA GLY A 271 -7.28 4.75 -28.28
C GLY A 271 -6.94 4.59 -26.80
N ASP A 272 -6.40 3.47 -26.35
CA ASP A 272 -5.92 3.32 -24.98
C ASP A 272 -4.59 4.04 -24.78
N THR A 273 -4.68 5.34 -24.60
CA THR A 273 -3.54 6.26 -24.54
C THR A 273 -3.60 7.12 -23.30
N TYR A 274 -2.45 7.71 -22.94
CA TYR A 274 -2.34 8.64 -21.81
C TYR A 274 -3.34 9.81 -21.89
N ALA A 275 -3.67 10.28 -23.08
CA ALA A 275 -4.61 11.40 -23.27
C ALA A 275 -6.07 11.05 -22.97
N ASN A 276 -6.41 9.77 -22.95
CA ASN A 276 -7.79 9.29 -22.76
C ASN A 276 -8.04 8.73 -21.35
N MET A 277 -7.05 8.79 -20.45
CA MET A 277 -7.15 8.37 -19.06
C MET A 277 -6.95 9.55 -18.09
N ASP A 278 -7.12 9.32 -16.80
CA ASP A 278 -6.90 10.29 -15.72
C ASP A 278 -5.70 9.89 -14.84
N PRO A 279 -4.50 10.43 -15.08
CA PRO A 279 -3.32 10.11 -14.27
C PRO A 279 -3.44 10.53 -12.79
N VAL A 280 -4.33 11.47 -12.45
CA VAL A 280 -4.59 11.87 -11.07
C VAL A 280 -5.38 10.78 -10.35
N PHE A 281 -6.28 10.12 -11.07
CA PHE A 281 -6.98 8.96 -10.53
C PHE A 281 -6.00 7.83 -10.21
N VAL A 282 -5.10 7.47 -11.14
CA VAL A 282 -4.04 6.46 -10.90
C VAL A 282 -3.19 6.81 -9.67
N PHE A 283 -2.83 8.08 -9.51
CA PHE A 283 -2.10 8.55 -8.33
C PHE A 283 -2.90 8.33 -7.03
N ASN A 284 -4.19 8.59 -7.03
CA ASN A 284 -5.04 8.36 -5.87
C ASN A 284 -5.28 6.87 -5.60
N VAL A 285 -5.43 6.05 -6.64
CA VAL A 285 -5.47 4.58 -6.53
C VAL A 285 -4.17 4.04 -5.94
N THR A 286 -3.02 4.59 -6.35
CA THR A 286 -1.72 4.20 -5.78
C THR A 286 -1.67 4.44 -4.27
N LYS A 287 -2.21 5.55 -3.78
CA LYS A 287 -2.30 5.84 -2.34
C LYS A 287 -3.14 4.80 -1.60
N ALA A 288 -4.31 4.48 -2.13
CA ALA A 288 -5.20 3.46 -1.58
C ALA A 288 -4.52 2.09 -1.54
N ALA A 289 -3.91 1.67 -2.66
CA ALA A 289 -3.20 0.40 -2.80
C ALA A 289 -2.02 0.28 -1.83
N LEU A 290 -1.20 1.33 -1.73
CA LEU A 290 -0.07 1.37 -0.81
C LEU A 290 -0.52 1.28 0.66
N GLY A 291 -1.60 1.99 1.03
CA GLY A 291 -2.23 1.86 2.34
C GLY A 291 -2.63 0.41 2.63
N ALA A 292 -3.33 -0.23 1.69
CA ALA A 292 -3.82 -1.61 1.83
C ALA A 292 -2.68 -2.63 1.96
N VAL A 293 -1.67 -2.57 1.08
CA VAL A 293 -0.53 -3.52 1.11
C VAL A 293 0.25 -3.43 2.42
N GLN A 294 0.39 -2.23 3.00
CA GLN A 294 1.02 -2.07 4.31
C GLN A 294 0.25 -2.80 5.41
N HIS A 295 -1.09 -2.78 5.40
CA HIS A 295 -1.91 -3.56 6.31
C HIS A 295 -1.84 -5.07 6.02
N PHE A 296 -1.91 -5.47 4.77
CA PHE A 296 -1.87 -6.88 4.39
C PHE A 296 -0.54 -7.54 4.76
N ALA A 297 0.57 -6.84 4.55
CA ALA A 297 1.92 -7.31 4.86
C ALA A 297 2.37 -7.00 6.28
N THR A 298 1.56 -6.31 7.09
CA THR A 298 1.91 -5.82 8.43
C THR A 298 3.26 -5.09 8.40
N ALA A 299 3.26 -3.94 7.72
CA ALA A 299 4.45 -3.11 7.61
C ALA A 299 4.82 -2.52 8.98
N ASP A 300 6.12 -2.41 9.23
CA ASP A 300 6.64 -1.89 10.49
C ASP A 300 6.20 -0.44 10.69
N ILE A 301 5.69 -0.14 11.85
CA ILE A 301 5.29 1.19 12.28
C ILE A 301 6.41 1.92 13.03
N THR A 302 7.51 1.23 13.36
CA THR A 302 8.61 1.76 14.17
C THR A 302 9.72 2.41 13.32
N THR A 303 9.70 2.22 12.00
CA THR A 303 10.81 2.59 11.08
C THR A 303 10.78 4.03 10.57
N LEU A 304 9.91 4.88 11.07
CA LEU A 304 10.15 6.31 10.92
C LEU A 304 11.27 6.67 11.89
N SER A 305 12.51 6.56 11.45
CA SER A 305 13.62 7.14 12.18
C SER A 305 13.36 8.64 12.31
N ILE A 306 13.71 9.21 13.46
CA ILE A 306 13.58 10.65 13.72
C ILE A 306 14.26 11.46 12.61
N ASN A 307 15.30 10.91 11.99
CA ASN A 307 16.05 11.50 10.87
C ASN A 307 15.26 11.61 9.56
N ASP A 308 14.23 10.78 9.36
CA ASP A 308 13.40 10.78 8.14
C ASP A 308 12.12 11.62 8.31
N CYS A 309 11.86 12.14 9.50
CA CYS A 309 10.68 12.96 9.78
C CYS A 309 11.01 14.45 9.60
N PRO A 310 10.40 15.16 8.63
CA PRO A 310 10.59 16.60 8.53
C PRO A 310 10.27 17.30 9.87
N PRO A 311 11.00 18.33 10.28
CA PRO A 311 10.81 19.04 11.55
C PRO A 311 9.35 19.48 11.79
N GLU A 312 8.64 19.84 10.74
CA GLU A 312 7.22 20.23 10.79
C GLU A 312 6.29 19.08 11.21
N LYS A 313 6.57 17.85 10.77
CA LYS A 313 5.78 16.67 11.16
C LYS A 313 6.09 16.20 12.58
N MET A 314 7.35 16.32 13.01
CA MET A 314 7.73 16.07 14.40
C MET A 314 7.01 17.07 15.32
N LEU A 315 6.91 18.33 14.93
CA LEU A 315 6.22 19.36 15.71
C LEU A 315 4.73 19.03 15.91
N GLN A 316 4.07 18.40 14.92
CA GLN A 316 2.68 17.94 15.02
C GLN A 316 2.52 16.75 15.95
N SER A 317 3.53 15.90 16.08
CA SER A 317 3.50 14.72 16.95
C SER A 317 3.79 15.02 18.42
N LEU A 318 4.43 16.15 18.73
CA LEU A 318 4.70 16.60 20.10
C LEU A 318 3.43 17.17 20.74
N ARG A 319 2.95 16.56 21.82
CA ARG A 319 1.87 17.10 22.66
C ARG A 319 2.43 17.61 23.97
N ILE A 320 2.03 18.79 24.37
CA ILE A 320 2.32 19.38 25.68
C ILE A 320 0.99 19.79 26.31
N TYR A 321 0.66 19.17 27.44
CA TYR A 321 -0.63 19.40 28.09
C TYR A 321 -0.53 19.28 29.63
N PRO A 322 -1.43 19.95 30.37
CA PRO A 322 -2.43 20.90 29.88
C PRO A 322 -1.77 22.15 29.32
N ASN A 323 -2.45 22.89 28.46
CA ASN A 323 -2.06 24.22 28.01
C ASN A 323 -3.33 25.04 27.78
N PRO A 324 -3.65 26.02 28.64
CA PRO A 324 -2.85 26.54 29.76
C PRO A 324 -2.58 25.56 30.90
N ALA A 325 -1.45 25.77 31.61
CA ALA A 325 -0.99 24.95 32.72
C ALA A 325 -0.76 25.78 33.98
N SER A 326 -0.87 25.17 35.19
CA SER A 326 -0.60 25.84 36.48
C SER A 326 0.68 25.34 37.16
N ASP A 327 0.76 24.03 37.42
CA ASP A 327 1.80 23.43 38.26
C ASP A 327 2.75 22.50 37.53
N PHE A 328 2.25 21.83 36.48
CA PHE A 328 3.03 20.90 35.67
C PHE A 328 2.52 20.85 34.22
N ILE A 329 3.39 20.38 33.34
CA ILE A 329 3.04 19.96 31.97
C ILE A 329 3.48 18.54 31.75
N ASN A 330 2.71 17.80 30.96
CA ASN A 330 3.10 16.50 30.43
C ASN A 330 3.58 16.66 29.00
N ILE A 331 4.55 15.84 28.63
CA ILE A 331 5.15 15.77 27.30
C ILE A 331 4.83 14.40 26.74
N GLU A 332 4.21 14.38 25.58
CA GLU A 332 3.87 13.18 24.87
C GLU A 332 4.25 13.32 23.41
N MET A 333 4.96 12.31 22.88
CA MET A 333 5.21 12.17 21.46
C MET A 333 4.29 11.08 20.93
N LEU A 334 3.42 11.45 20.00
CA LEU A 334 2.60 10.51 19.28
C LEU A 334 3.50 9.74 18.31
N ASN A 335 3.44 8.41 18.37
CA ASN A 335 4.10 7.49 17.45
C ASN A 335 5.61 7.25 17.62
N THR A 336 6.23 7.68 18.73
CA THR A 336 7.65 7.36 19.00
C THR A 336 7.88 7.03 20.48
N ASN A 337 8.64 5.96 20.75
CA ASN A 337 9.24 5.70 22.06
C ASN A 337 10.62 6.34 22.10
N LEU A 338 10.67 7.67 22.27
CA LEU A 338 11.92 8.39 22.44
C LEU A 338 12.61 7.92 23.73
N LYS A 339 13.87 7.52 23.61
CA LYS A 339 14.70 7.14 24.74
C LYS A 339 15.61 8.25 25.21
N ASP A 340 16.04 9.15 24.30
CA ASP A 340 16.98 10.22 24.59
C ASP A 340 16.52 11.54 23.99
N TYR A 341 16.09 12.48 24.87
CA TYR A 341 15.76 13.84 24.50
C TYR A 341 16.05 14.80 25.64
N SER A 342 16.40 16.05 25.29
CA SER A 342 16.43 17.16 26.23
C SER A 342 15.21 18.06 26.04
N PHE A 343 14.79 18.70 27.13
CA PHE A 343 13.63 19.58 27.13
C PHE A 343 13.94 20.88 27.89
N ASN A 344 13.71 22.02 27.26
CA ASN A 344 13.97 23.33 27.84
C ASN A 344 12.70 24.17 27.81
N ILE A 345 12.46 24.93 28.89
CA ILE A 345 11.46 26.02 28.91
C ILE A 345 12.21 27.35 28.98
N THR A 346 11.90 28.23 28.03
CA THR A 346 12.49 29.57 27.96
C THR A 346 11.43 30.63 28.08
N ASP A 347 11.81 31.78 28.58
CA ASP A 347 11.01 33.01 28.52
C ASP A 347 11.05 33.66 27.12
N LEU A 348 10.36 34.79 26.95
CA LEU A 348 10.31 35.52 25.68
C LEU A 348 11.67 36.11 25.28
N SER A 349 12.64 36.22 26.19
CA SER A 349 14.01 36.70 25.90
C SER A 349 14.94 35.55 25.44
N GLY A 350 14.44 34.27 25.48
CA GLY A 350 15.25 33.10 25.18
C GLY A 350 16.04 32.56 26.37
N LYS A 351 15.90 33.14 27.56
CA LYS A 351 16.57 32.66 28.79
C LYS A 351 15.97 31.34 29.20
N VAL A 352 16.81 30.29 29.36
CA VAL A 352 16.38 28.98 29.86
C VAL A 352 16.04 29.07 31.35
N LEU A 353 14.82 28.69 31.70
CA LEU A 353 14.29 28.70 33.07
C LEU A 353 14.18 27.30 33.65
N ILE A 354 13.90 26.29 32.82
CA ILE A 354 13.84 24.88 33.21
C ILE A 354 14.56 24.07 32.14
N GLN A 355 15.36 23.10 32.57
CA GLN A 355 16.01 22.12 31.73
C GLN A 355 15.77 20.72 32.31
N SER A 356 15.45 19.76 31.46
CA SER A 356 15.18 18.38 31.88
C SER A 356 15.58 17.42 30.75
N GLU A 357 15.94 16.20 31.13
CA GLU A 357 16.26 15.11 30.18
C GLU A 357 15.30 13.95 30.41
N ASN A 358 14.78 13.39 29.34
CA ASN A 358 13.93 12.17 29.30
C ASN A 358 12.71 12.20 30.25
N SER A 359 12.25 13.39 30.67
CA SER A 359 11.15 13.55 31.61
C SER A 359 9.83 13.78 30.90
N LYS A 360 8.88 12.87 31.11
CA LYS A 360 7.51 12.99 30.56
C LYS A 360 6.63 13.99 31.30
N ARG A 361 7.06 14.48 32.47
CA ARG A 361 6.33 15.46 33.27
C ARG A 361 7.31 16.48 33.84
N ILE A 362 7.03 17.74 33.61
CA ILE A 362 7.84 18.88 34.04
C ILE A 362 7.08 19.69 35.07
N ASP A 363 7.72 19.96 36.20
CA ASP A 363 7.22 20.89 37.24
C ASP A 363 7.46 22.30 36.79
N ILE A 364 6.41 23.11 36.69
CA ILE A 364 6.41 24.54 36.33
C ILE A 364 5.84 25.38 37.45
N SER A 365 5.67 24.84 38.64
CA SER A 365 5.06 25.54 39.80
C SER A 365 5.80 26.81 40.22
N LYS A 366 7.07 26.93 39.87
CA LYS A 366 7.91 28.11 40.17
C LYS A 366 7.86 29.20 39.10
N LEU A 367 7.24 28.95 37.94
CA LEU A 367 7.11 29.95 36.88
C LEU A 367 5.88 30.84 37.14
N SER A 368 5.97 32.12 36.83
CA SER A 368 4.86 33.06 36.91
C SER A 368 3.88 32.86 35.78
N SER A 369 2.63 33.36 35.92
CA SER A 369 1.69 33.42 34.82
C SER A 369 2.28 34.17 33.62
N GLY A 370 2.18 33.61 32.43
CA GLY A 370 2.79 34.18 31.25
C GLY A 370 2.91 33.23 30.07
N ILE A 371 3.57 33.70 29.02
CA ILE A 371 3.86 32.95 27.80
C ILE A 371 5.31 32.49 27.84
N TYR A 372 5.53 31.22 27.52
CA TYR A 372 6.85 30.60 27.49
C TYR A 372 6.97 29.75 26.22
N PHE A 373 8.21 29.40 25.87
CA PHE A 373 8.50 28.46 24.80
C PHE A 373 9.08 27.16 25.37
N ALA A 374 8.46 26.08 25.05
CA ALA A 374 8.90 24.73 25.39
C ALA A 374 9.60 24.12 24.18
N THR A 375 10.90 23.85 24.28
CA THR A 375 11.74 23.28 23.22
C THR A 375 12.21 21.91 23.63
N MET A 376 11.84 20.90 22.84
CA MET A 376 12.40 19.56 22.88
C MET A 376 13.52 19.45 21.85
N THR A 377 14.64 18.89 22.25
CA THR A 377 15.76 18.58 21.36
C THR A 377 15.97 17.07 21.38
N VAL A 378 15.95 16.46 20.19
CA VAL A 378 16.21 15.05 19.95
C VAL A 378 17.30 14.98 18.91
N GLU A 379 18.45 14.40 19.26
CA GLU A 379 19.67 14.49 18.46
C GLU A 379 19.95 15.97 18.11
N ASP A 380 20.02 16.34 16.83
CA ASP A 380 20.25 17.73 16.39
C ASP A 380 18.97 18.49 16.02
N GLN A 381 17.78 17.85 16.19
CA GLN A 381 16.49 18.44 15.83
C GLN A 381 15.85 19.15 17.03
N LYS A 382 15.37 20.37 16.82
CA LYS A 382 14.69 21.18 17.84
C LYS A 382 13.22 21.38 17.47
N LEU A 383 12.34 21.07 18.42
CA LEU A 383 10.89 21.25 18.31
C LEU A 383 10.44 22.24 19.38
N THR A 384 9.90 23.37 18.96
CA THR A 384 9.46 24.42 19.90
C THR A 384 7.95 24.62 19.84
N LYS A 385 7.30 24.62 21.00
CA LYS A 385 5.88 24.97 21.15
C LYS A 385 5.68 26.09 22.17
N LYS A 386 4.70 26.95 21.88
CA LYS A 386 4.22 27.95 22.83
C LYS A 386 3.41 27.25 23.94
N ILE A 387 3.72 27.57 25.19
CA ILE A 387 2.94 27.18 26.36
C ILE A 387 2.47 28.42 27.10
N VAL A 388 1.31 28.33 27.73
CA VAL A 388 0.71 29.39 28.56
C VAL A 388 0.63 28.87 29.99
N ILE A 389 1.20 29.64 30.91
CA ILE A 389 1.07 29.37 32.34
C ILE A 389 0.03 30.33 32.91
N SER A 390 -0.95 29.77 33.61
CA SER A 390 -2.05 30.50 34.25
C SER A 390 -2.21 29.93 35.66
N LYS A 391 -1.88 30.78 36.64
CA LYS A 391 -2.03 30.49 38.09
C LYS A 391 -3.18 31.31 38.64
#